data_909cc91a6bd991e3c41a2f976fca2a5d
#
_entry.id   909cc91a6bd991e3c41a2f976fca2a5d
#
_cell.length_a   1.000
_cell.length_b   1.000
_cell.length_c   1.000
_cell.angle_alpha   90.00
_cell.angle_beta   90.00
_cell.angle_gamma   90.00
#
_symmetry.space_group_name_H-M   'P 1'
#
loop_
_entity.id
_entity.type
_entity.pdbx_description
1 polymer ?
#
loop_
_entity_poly.entity_id
_entity_poly.type
_entity_poly.pdbx_seq_one_letter_code
_entity_poly.pdbx_strand_id
1 'polypeptide(L)'
;VAVIGSGPSGMAAAQQLARAGHQVNVYEKNSKIGGLLRYGIPDFKMEKHHIDRRVTQMESEGVNFLTDITVGVDLPISQIIGVHDAVILSGGSETPRDLSIDGRGLDGIQFAMDFLPQQNRRVGSEVLEDTKEILAAGKHVVVIGGGDTGSDCIGTSIRQGAISVTQLEIMPEPPEKEEKLVTWPN
;
A
#
# COMPACT_ATOMS: atom_id res chain seq x y z
N VAL A 1 -13.66 20.41 0.04
CA VAL A 1 -13.72 19.07 0.66
C VAL A 1 -12.29 18.63 0.99
N ALA A 2 -12.10 18.06 2.19
CA ALA A 2 -10.86 17.38 2.55
C ALA A 2 -11.01 15.86 2.33
N VAL A 3 -9.97 15.23 1.77
CA VAL A 3 -9.86 13.77 1.65
C VAL A 3 -8.61 13.34 2.42
N ILE A 4 -8.78 12.48 3.42
CA ILE A 4 -7.68 12.02 4.27
C ILE A 4 -7.22 10.65 3.78
N GLY A 5 -6.03 10.61 3.19
CA GLY A 5 -5.44 9.44 2.56
C GLY A 5 -5.57 9.42 1.04
N SER A 6 -4.47 9.14 0.36
CA SER A 6 -4.33 9.11 -1.10
C SER A 6 -4.33 7.71 -1.70
N GLY A 7 -4.81 6.72 -0.97
CA GLY A 7 -5.02 5.39 -1.51
C GLY A 7 -6.09 5.35 -2.62
N PRO A 8 -6.37 4.16 -3.20
CA PRO A 8 -7.32 4.03 -4.31
C PRO A 8 -8.67 4.69 -4.06
N SER A 9 -9.23 4.51 -2.85
CA SER A 9 -10.53 5.09 -2.47
C SER A 9 -10.47 6.61 -2.38
N GLY A 10 -9.41 7.17 -1.78
CA GLY A 10 -9.21 8.61 -1.66
C GLY A 10 -9.04 9.27 -3.02
N MET A 11 -8.22 8.70 -3.89
CA MET A 11 -8.04 9.19 -5.25
C MET A 11 -9.34 9.13 -6.06
N ALA A 12 -10.10 8.05 -5.96
CA ALA A 12 -11.38 7.91 -6.64
C ALA A 12 -12.39 8.98 -6.18
N ALA A 13 -12.52 9.17 -4.86
CA ALA A 13 -13.39 10.19 -4.29
C ALA A 13 -12.96 11.60 -4.70
N ALA A 14 -11.67 11.92 -4.56
CA ALA A 14 -11.12 13.23 -4.88
C ALA A 14 -11.38 13.61 -6.35
N GLN A 15 -11.18 12.69 -7.29
CA GLN A 15 -11.40 12.95 -8.69
C GLN A 15 -12.89 13.22 -9.00
N GLN A 16 -13.80 12.40 -8.48
CA GLN A 16 -15.22 12.60 -8.74
C GLN A 16 -15.73 13.92 -8.15
N LEU A 17 -15.25 14.29 -6.96
CA LEU A 17 -15.61 15.56 -6.33
C LEU A 17 -15.07 16.76 -7.10
N ALA A 18 -13.82 16.71 -7.58
CA ALA A 18 -13.25 17.78 -8.40
C ALA A 18 -14.04 17.94 -9.71
N ARG A 19 -14.39 16.85 -10.38
CA ARG A 19 -15.23 16.86 -11.60
C ARG A 19 -16.64 17.36 -11.35
N ALA A 20 -17.16 17.20 -10.13
CA ALA A 20 -18.45 17.78 -9.72
C ALA A 20 -18.35 19.28 -9.38
N GLY A 21 -17.17 19.89 -9.48
CA GLY A 21 -16.94 21.31 -9.24
C GLY A 21 -16.57 21.69 -7.82
N HIS A 22 -16.24 20.73 -6.96
CA HIS A 22 -15.78 21.00 -5.59
C HIS A 22 -14.26 21.30 -5.57
N GLN A 23 -13.85 22.18 -4.68
CA GLN A 23 -12.43 22.33 -4.32
C GLN A 23 -12.03 21.16 -3.42
N VAL A 24 -11.00 20.41 -3.81
CA VAL A 24 -10.59 19.18 -3.12
C VAL A 24 -9.13 19.26 -2.71
N ASN A 25 -8.88 19.05 -1.42
CA ASN A 25 -7.55 18.87 -0.85
C ASN A 25 -7.40 17.43 -0.37
N VAL A 26 -6.39 16.74 -0.85
CA VAL A 26 -6.03 15.37 -0.42
C VAL A 26 -4.80 15.45 0.48
N TYR A 27 -4.94 14.96 1.71
CA TYR A 27 -3.86 14.91 2.70
C TYR A 27 -3.29 13.50 2.74
N GLU A 28 -1.98 13.39 2.54
CA GLU A 28 -1.24 12.13 2.54
C GLU A 28 -0.05 12.21 3.51
N LYS A 29 0.10 11.19 4.36
CA LYS A 29 1.19 11.12 5.33
C LYS A 29 2.55 10.80 4.72
N ASN A 30 2.57 10.08 3.59
CA ASN A 30 3.79 9.75 2.88
C ASN A 30 4.20 10.87 1.92
N SER A 31 5.46 10.84 1.48
CA SER A 31 6.02 11.80 0.53
C SER A 31 5.44 11.71 -0.88
N LYS A 32 4.79 10.59 -1.22
CA LYS A 32 4.18 10.38 -2.54
C LYS A 32 2.76 9.83 -2.43
N ILE A 33 1.95 10.19 -3.42
CA ILE A 33 0.55 9.80 -3.54
C ILE A 33 0.42 8.35 -4.01
N GLY A 34 -0.62 7.65 -3.56
CA GLY A 34 -1.02 6.35 -4.09
C GLY A 34 -1.30 5.27 -3.04
N GLY A 35 -0.95 5.50 -1.77
CA GLY A 35 -1.20 4.53 -0.69
C GLY A 35 -0.65 3.13 -1.04
N LEU A 36 -1.47 2.09 -0.92
CA LEU A 36 -1.03 0.71 -1.21
C LEU A 36 -0.66 0.48 -2.68
N LEU A 37 -1.17 1.25 -3.63
CA LEU A 37 -0.74 1.16 -5.03
C LEU A 37 0.75 1.50 -5.17
N ARG A 38 1.22 2.46 -4.38
CA ARG A 38 2.62 2.88 -4.40
C ARG A 38 3.48 2.06 -3.46
N TYR A 39 3.06 1.88 -2.23
CA TYR A 39 3.88 1.31 -1.17
C TYR A 39 3.61 -0.17 -0.88
N GLY A 40 2.44 -0.70 -1.25
CA GLY A 40 2.09 -2.11 -1.08
C GLY A 40 2.45 -2.95 -2.29
N ILE A 41 1.87 -2.63 -3.45
CA ILE A 41 2.05 -3.40 -4.69
C ILE A 41 3.48 -3.23 -5.21
N PRO A 42 4.24 -4.32 -5.46
CA PRO A 42 5.59 -4.22 -6.01
C PRO A 42 5.61 -3.66 -7.45
N ASP A 43 6.71 -2.99 -7.79
CA ASP A 43 6.90 -2.36 -9.10
C ASP A 43 6.81 -3.34 -10.27
N PHE A 44 7.27 -4.58 -10.07
CA PHE A 44 7.18 -5.64 -11.08
C PHE A 44 5.74 -6.12 -11.38
N LYS A 45 4.75 -5.78 -10.56
CA LYS A 45 3.32 -5.98 -10.84
C LYS A 45 2.67 -4.71 -11.39
N MET A 46 3.06 -3.55 -10.90
CA MET A 46 2.50 -2.27 -11.33
C MET A 46 3.55 -1.16 -11.21
N GLU A 47 4.05 -0.72 -12.33
CA GLU A 47 5.02 0.38 -12.41
C GLU A 47 4.41 1.69 -11.92
N LYS A 48 5.17 2.45 -11.12
CA LYS A 48 4.65 3.63 -10.40
C LYS A 48 4.35 4.81 -11.32
N HIS A 49 4.89 4.84 -12.53
CA HIS A 49 4.56 5.87 -13.52
C HIS A 49 3.06 5.93 -13.87
N HIS A 50 2.33 4.81 -13.74
CA HIS A 50 0.87 4.82 -13.92
C HIS A 50 0.17 5.65 -12.86
N ILE A 51 0.67 5.61 -11.61
CA ILE A 51 0.16 6.44 -10.53
C ILE A 51 0.53 7.90 -10.78
N ASP A 52 1.79 8.16 -11.14
CA ASP A 52 2.28 9.53 -11.38
C ASP A 52 1.48 10.22 -12.50
N ARG A 53 1.23 9.50 -13.61
CA ARG A 53 0.37 9.98 -14.69
C ARG A 53 -1.05 10.31 -14.18
N ARG A 54 -1.59 9.47 -13.32
CA ARG A 54 -2.93 9.68 -12.74
C ARG A 54 -2.97 10.88 -11.82
N VAL A 55 -1.96 11.06 -10.99
CA VAL A 55 -1.82 12.23 -10.11
C VAL A 55 -1.77 13.52 -10.94
N THR A 56 -0.90 13.57 -11.94
CA THR A 56 -0.80 14.75 -12.85
C THR A 56 -2.13 15.07 -13.53
N GLN A 57 -2.87 14.06 -13.97
CA GLN A 57 -4.21 14.26 -14.53
C GLN A 57 -5.16 14.88 -13.49
N MET A 58 -5.18 14.35 -12.27
CA MET A 58 -6.07 14.82 -11.22
C MET A 58 -5.72 16.25 -10.76
N GLU A 59 -4.42 16.59 -10.72
CA GLU A 59 -3.95 17.96 -10.47
C GLU A 59 -4.47 18.91 -11.56
N SER A 60 -4.39 18.50 -12.82
CA SER A 60 -4.94 19.27 -13.96
C SER A 60 -6.47 19.39 -13.88
N GLU A 61 -7.17 18.47 -13.26
CA GLU A 61 -8.60 18.50 -12.98
C GLU A 61 -8.95 19.31 -11.71
N GLY A 62 -7.96 19.88 -11.01
CA GLY A 62 -8.15 20.77 -9.86
C GLY A 62 -8.08 20.11 -8.48
N VAL A 63 -7.58 18.87 -8.40
CA VAL A 63 -7.28 18.24 -7.11
C VAL A 63 -5.96 18.77 -6.57
N ASN A 64 -5.95 19.23 -5.33
CA ASN A 64 -4.74 19.65 -4.62
C ASN A 64 -4.23 18.52 -3.71
N PHE A 65 -3.00 18.06 -3.92
CA PHE A 65 -2.35 17.04 -3.10
C PHE A 65 -1.36 17.66 -2.12
N LEU A 66 -1.46 17.27 -0.86
CA LEU A 66 -0.65 17.74 0.25
C LEU A 66 -0.01 16.51 0.90
N THR A 67 1.27 16.30 0.62
CA THR A 67 2.07 15.16 1.13
C THR A 67 2.78 15.51 2.43
N ASP A 68 3.35 14.50 3.08
CA ASP A 68 4.09 14.61 4.35
C ASP A 68 3.26 15.23 5.48
N ILE A 69 1.95 14.95 5.47
CA ILE A 69 1.01 15.44 6.48
C ILE A 69 0.22 14.28 7.10
N THR A 70 0.57 13.91 8.31
CA THR A 70 -0.21 12.96 9.11
C THR A 70 -1.32 13.68 9.85
N VAL A 71 -2.54 13.58 9.34
CA VAL A 71 -3.71 14.19 9.97
C VAL A 71 -3.95 13.56 11.34
N GLY A 72 -4.13 14.41 12.35
CA GLY A 72 -4.23 14.00 13.76
C GLY A 72 -2.90 14.03 14.52
N VAL A 73 -1.77 14.13 13.81
CA VAL A 73 -0.42 14.28 14.39
C VAL A 73 0.16 15.64 14.01
N ASP A 74 0.47 15.83 12.72
CA ASP A 74 1.07 17.08 12.23
C ASP A 74 0.02 18.19 12.05
N LEU A 75 -1.19 17.79 11.65
CA LEU A 75 -2.32 18.68 11.44
C LEU A 75 -3.55 18.20 12.22
N PRO A 76 -3.97 18.92 13.26
CA PRO A 76 -5.16 18.56 14.04
C PRO A 76 -6.43 18.50 13.16
N ILE A 77 -7.25 17.47 13.36
CA ILE A 77 -8.49 17.29 12.59
C ILE A 77 -9.46 18.48 12.75
N SER A 78 -9.42 19.17 13.91
CA SER A 78 -10.24 20.37 14.16
C SER A 78 -9.92 21.51 13.19
N GLN A 79 -8.68 21.65 12.77
CA GLN A 79 -8.29 22.65 11.76
C GLN A 79 -8.86 22.29 10.37
N ILE A 80 -8.83 21.00 10.01
CA ILE A 80 -9.42 20.54 8.75
C ILE A 80 -10.92 20.78 8.73
N ILE A 81 -11.61 20.40 9.80
CA ILE A 81 -13.08 20.59 9.92
C ILE A 81 -13.43 22.09 9.91
N GLY A 82 -12.58 22.95 10.48
CA GLY A 82 -12.83 24.40 10.54
C GLY A 82 -12.72 25.13 9.18
N VAL A 83 -12.07 24.52 8.19
CA VAL A 83 -11.82 25.17 6.88
C VAL A 83 -12.40 24.41 5.68
N HIS A 84 -13.06 23.27 5.91
CA HIS A 84 -13.68 22.46 4.86
C HIS A 84 -15.13 22.17 5.20
N ASP A 85 -16.00 22.19 4.20
CA ASP A 85 -17.42 21.89 4.35
C ASP A 85 -17.70 20.41 4.58
N ALA A 86 -16.78 19.53 4.12
CA ALA A 86 -16.88 18.09 4.28
C ALA A 86 -15.50 17.43 4.37
N VAL A 87 -15.44 16.31 5.10
CA VAL A 87 -14.23 15.51 5.27
C VAL A 87 -14.53 14.05 4.92
N ILE A 88 -13.68 13.45 4.07
CA ILE A 88 -13.73 12.03 3.73
C ILE A 88 -12.54 11.33 4.36
N LEU A 89 -12.80 10.28 5.13
CA LEU A 89 -11.78 9.43 5.72
C LEU A 89 -11.51 8.23 4.80
N SER A 90 -10.33 8.17 4.22
CA SER A 90 -9.87 7.12 3.30
C SER A 90 -8.46 6.62 3.65
N GLY A 91 -8.14 6.59 4.95
CA GLY A 91 -6.82 6.22 5.47
C GLY A 91 -6.43 4.74 5.28
N GLY A 92 -7.36 3.89 4.83
CA GLY A 92 -7.12 2.46 4.67
C GLY A 92 -7.08 1.69 5.99
N SER A 93 -6.61 0.44 5.93
CA SER A 93 -6.42 -0.42 7.09
C SER A 93 -4.94 -0.78 7.19
N GLU A 94 -4.28 -0.32 8.24
CA GLU A 94 -2.83 -0.50 8.42
C GLU A 94 -2.49 -1.46 9.56
N THR A 95 -3.46 -1.80 10.40
CA THR A 95 -3.26 -2.77 11.47
C THR A 95 -3.28 -4.19 10.90
N PRO A 96 -2.13 -4.90 10.90
CA PRO A 96 -2.08 -6.26 10.37
C PRO A 96 -2.82 -7.23 11.29
N ARG A 97 -3.33 -8.32 10.72
CA ARG A 97 -3.72 -9.49 11.50
C ARG A 97 -2.44 -10.20 11.96
N ASP A 98 -2.32 -10.43 13.25
CA ASP A 98 -1.16 -11.14 13.78
C ASP A 98 -1.47 -12.61 14.03
N LEU A 99 -0.42 -13.44 14.03
CA LEU A 99 -0.47 -14.85 14.35
C LEU A 99 0.14 -15.05 15.74
N SER A 100 -0.69 -15.09 16.75
CA SER A 100 -0.28 -15.21 18.16
C SER A 100 0.08 -16.66 18.50
N ILE A 101 1.31 -17.06 18.18
CA ILE A 101 1.88 -18.38 18.47
C ILE A 101 3.24 -18.24 19.17
N ASP A 102 3.70 -19.32 19.78
CA ASP A 102 5.04 -19.38 20.37
C ASP A 102 6.11 -19.04 19.32
N GLY A 103 7.06 -18.21 19.70
CA GLY A 103 8.12 -17.76 18.79
C GLY A 103 7.78 -16.51 17.97
N ARG A 104 6.56 -15.94 18.05
CA ARG A 104 6.17 -14.73 17.29
C ARG A 104 7.14 -13.56 17.50
N GLY A 105 7.75 -13.44 18.67
CA GLY A 105 8.71 -12.38 19.01
C GLY A 105 10.15 -12.64 18.57
N LEU A 106 10.43 -13.71 17.83
CA LEU A 106 11.78 -14.00 17.34
C LEU A 106 12.20 -13.02 16.24
N ASP A 107 13.52 -12.79 16.15
CA ASP A 107 14.09 -11.97 15.10
C ASP A 107 13.82 -12.55 13.71
N GLY A 108 13.51 -11.68 12.75
CA GLY A 108 13.27 -12.05 11.36
C GLY A 108 11.81 -12.32 11.03
N ILE A 109 10.91 -12.27 12.02
CA ILE A 109 9.46 -12.39 11.78
C ILE A 109 8.90 -10.99 11.56
N GLN A 110 8.51 -10.70 10.32
CA GLN A 110 8.09 -9.37 9.85
C GLN A 110 6.68 -9.43 9.29
N PHE A 111 5.95 -8.31 9.39
CA PHE A 111 4.74 -8.14 8.61
C PHE A 111 5.06 -7.78 7.16
N ALA A 112 4.19 -8.21 6.25
CA ALA A 112 4.31 -7.87 4.84
C ALA A 112 4.36 -6.34 4.61
N MET A 113 3.58 -5.59 5.41
CA MET A 113 3.52 -4.13 5.33
C MET A 113 4.68 -3.40 6.01
N ASP A 114 5.62 -4.11 6.63
CA ASP A 114 6.93 -3.58 6.98
C ASP A 114 7.96 -3.86 5.88
N PHE A 115 7.83 -5.00 5.21
CA PHE A 115 8.76 -5.47 4.17
C PHE A 115 8.53 -4.80 2.80
N LEU A 116 7.30 -4.84 2.29
CA LEU A 116 6.97 -4.35 0.95
C LEU A 116 7.17 -2.84 0.78
N PRO A 117 6.76 -1.98 1.73
CA PRO A 117 6.99 -0.54 1.60
C PRO A 117 8.46 -0.16 1.58
N GLN A 118 9.31 -0.82 2.37
CA GLN A 118 10.76 -0.58 2.31
C GLN A 118 11.32 -0.90 0.92
N GLN A 119 10.92 -2.03 0.32
CA GLN A 119 11.39 -2.37 -1.02
C GLN A 119 10.86 -1.42 -2.08
N ASN A 120 9.60 -1.03 -2.02
CA ASN A 120 9.02 -0.07 -2.97
C ASN A 120 9.70 1.30 -2.87
N ARG A 121 10.04 1.75 -1.67
CA ARG A 121 10.84 2.98 -1.47
C ARG A 121 12.24 2.85 -2.07
N ARG A 122 12.93 1.70 -1.87
CA ARG A 122 14.25 1.46 -2.50
C ARG A 122 14.18 1.56 -4.03
N VAL A 123 13.20 0.89 -4.63
CA VAL A 123 12.98 0.94 -6.08
C VAL A 123 12.64 2.36 -6.53
N GLY A 124 11.83 3.08 -5.75
CA GLY A 124 11.47 4.47 -6.00
C GLY A 124 12.56 5.50 -5.70
N SER A 125 13.76 5.05 -5.29
CA SER A 125 14.90 5.92 -4.88
C SER A 125 14.54 6.91 -3.77
N GLU A 126 13.60 6.52 -2.88
CA GLU A 126 13.24 7.28 -1.70
C GLU A 126 14.21 6.97 -0.55
N VAL A 127 14.45 7.96 0.29
CA VAL A 127 15.25 7.78 1.50
C VAL A 127 14.52 6.83 2.45
N LEU A 128 15.20 5.78 2.88
CA LEU A 128 14.74 4.95 3.98
C LEU A 128 15.19 5.64 5.28
N GLU A 129 14.22 6.03 6.09
CA GLU A 129 14.51 6.51 7.43
C GLU A 129 15.25 5.44 8.26
N ASP A 130 15.76 5.77 9.44
CA ASP A 130 16.55 4.93 10.35
C ASP A 130 15.79 3.68 10.86
N THR A 131 15.20 2.93 9.96
CA THR A 131 14.52 1.66 10.24
C THR A 131 15.44 0.50 9.92
N LYS A 132 15.41 -0.53 10.77
CA LYS A 132 16.13 -1.80 10.53
C LYS A 132 15.76 -2.31 9.14
N GLU A 133 16.76 -2.52 8.29
CA GLU A 133 16.55 -3.05 6.95
C GLU A 133 15.97 -4.47 6.98
N ILE A 134 14.92 -4.67 6.20
CA ILE A 134 14.31 -5.99 5.98
C ILE A 134 14.70 -6.45 4.59
N LEU A 135 15.62 -7.42 4.54
CA LEU A 135 16.16 -7.97 3.29
C LEU A 135 16.09 -9.49 3.31
N ALA A 136 15.66 -10.05 2.18
CA ALA A 136 15.60 -11.50 1.94
C ALA A 136 16.90 -12.05 1.33
N ALA A 137 17.82 -11.20 0.89
CA ALA A 137 19.07 -11.59 0.25
C ALA A 137 19.86 -12.59 1.11
N GLY A 138 20.24 -13.73 0.54
CA GLY A 138 21.01 -14.78 1.22
C GLY A 138 20.27 -15.51 2.33
N LYS A 139 18.95 -15.41 2.41
CA LYS A 139 18.13 -16.04 3.47
C LYS A 139 17.18 -17.10 2.90
N HIS A 140 16.80 -18.03 3.76
CA HIS A 140 15.63 -18.89 3.55
C HIS A 140 14.40 -18.16 4.08
N VAL A 141 13.43 -17.91 3.22
CA VAL A 141 12.24 -17.12 3.53
C VAL A 141 11.02 -18.04 3.63
N VAL A 142 10.22 -17.85 4.66
CA VAL A 142 8.91 -18.49 4.79
C VAL A 142 7.85 -17.40 4.73
N VAL A 143 6.90 -17.52 3.79
CA VAL A 143 5.76 -16.62 3.65
C VAL A 143 4.52 -17.35 4.18
N ILE A 144 3.89 -16.79 5.20
CA ILE A 144 2.66 -17.32 5.78
C ILE A 144 1.46 -16.59 5.20
N GLY A 145 0.69 -17.28 4.38
CA GLY A 145 -0.47 -16.77 3.66
C GLY A 145 -0.36 -16.89 2.14
N GLY A 146 -1.45 -17.23 1.48
CA GLY A 146 -1.52 -17.53 0.04
C GLY A 146 -2.15 -16.43 -0.84
N GLY A 147 -2.61 -15.32 -0.24
CA GLY A 147 -3.25 -14.24 -0.98
C GLY A 147 -2.27 -13.38 -1.78
N ASP A 148 -2.78 -12.35 -2.45
CA ASP A 148 -1.99 -11.43 -3.29
C ASP A 148 -0.80 -10.81 -2.55
N THR A 149 -0.98 -10.42 -1.29
CA THR A 149 0.11 -9.88 -0.45
C THR A 149 1.21 -10.91 -0.24
N GLY A 150 0.86 -12.20 -0.03
CA GLY A 150 1.83 -13.30 0.06
C GLY A 150 2.60 -13.46 -1.26
N SER A 151 1.91 -13.44 -2.39
CA SER A 151 2.52 -13.46 -3.73
C SER A 151 3.50 -12.30 -3.95
N ASP A 152 3.15 -11.11 -3.46
CA ASP A 152 4.02 -9.93 -3.52
C ASP A 152 5.30 -10.12 -2.68
N CYS A 153 5.16 -10.69 -1.49
CA CYS A 153 6.31 -11.01 -0.63
C CYS A 153 7.21 -12.07 -1.28
N ILE A 154 6.65 -13.11 -1.88
CA ILE A 154 7.41 -14.15 -2.61
C ILE A 154 8.21 -13.52 -3.75
N GLY A 155 7.52 -12.79 -4.64
CA GLY A 155 8.14 -12.17 -5.80
C GLY A 155 9.23 -11.16 -5.42
N THR A 156 9.02 -10.41 -4.35
CA THR A 156 9.99 -9.47 -3.80
C THR A 156 11.20 -10.20 -3.22
N SER A 157 10.98 -11.25 -2.42
CA SER A 157 12.05 -12.04 -1.79
C SER A 157 12.96 -12.69 -2.82
N ILE A 158 12.39 -13.28 -3.88
CA ILE A 158 13.14 -13.86 -4.98
C ILE A 158 14.02 -12.79 -5.67
N ARG A 159 13.47 -11.61 -5.97
CA ARG A 159 14.21 -10.51 -6.61
C ARG A 159 15.29 -9.91 -5.72
N GLN A 160 15.13 -10.00 -4.41
CA GLN A 160 16.18 -9.62 -3.46
C GLN A 160 17.30 -10.68 -3.34
N GLY A 161 17.17 -11.85 -3.96
CA GLY A 161 18.18 -12.91 -3.91
C GLY A 161 18.05 -13.83 -2.69
N ALA A 162 16.83 -14.17 -2.29
CA ALA A 162 16.59 -15.23 -1.31
C ALA A 162 17.14 -16.56 -1.80
N ILE A 163 17.73 -17.36 -0.91
CA ILE A 163 18.24 -18.72 -1.22
C ILE A 163 17.06 -19.66 -1.54
N SER A 164 16.00 -19.56 -0.75
CA SER A 164 14.74 -20.26 -0.99
C SER A 164 13.57 -19.45 -0.47
N VAL A 165 12.40 -19.67 -1.06
CA VAL A 165 11.12 -19.12 -0.57
C VAL A 165 10.13 -20.26 -0.46
N THR A 166 9.59 -20.46 0.74
CA THR A 166 8.54 -21.43 1.03
C THR A 166 7.26 -20.69 1.41
N GLN A 167 6.14 -21.05 0.79
CA GLN A 167 4.83 -20.49 1.15
C GLN A 167 4.03 -21.53 1.96
N LEU A 168 3.41 -21.07 3.04
CA LEU A 168 2.44 -21.83 3.81
C LEU A 168 1.05 -21.26 3.58
N GLU A 169 0.14 -22.12 3.14
CA GLU A 169 -1.25 -21.75 2.85
C GLU A 169 -2.20 -22.67 3.63
N ILE A 170 -3.25 -22.06 4.19
CA ILE A 170 -4.29 -22.80 4.93
C ILE A 170 -5.37 -23.37 3.99
N MET A 171 -5.53 -22.76 2.83
CA MET A 171 -6.48 -23.23 1.83
C MET A 171 -5.96 -24.51 1.16
N PRO A 172 -6.86 -25.40 0.70
CA PRO A 172 -6.45 -26.57 -0.06
C PRO A 172 -5.70 -26.18 -1.34
N GLU A 173 -4.87 -27.09 -1.82
CA GLU A 173 -4.13 -26.89 -3.05
C GLU A 173 -5.07 -26.53 -4.20
N PRO A 174 -4.79 -25.45 -4.94
CA PRO A 174 -5.63 -25.05 -6.06
C PRO A 174 -5.56 -26.10 -7.18
N PRO A 175 -6.62 -26.25 -7.98
CA PRO A 175 -6.64 -27.19 -9.10
C PRO A 175 -5.57 -26.80 -10.15
N GLU A 176 -4.97 -27.79 -10.81
CA GLU A 176 -3.97 -27.57 -11.87
C GLU A 176 -4.47 -26.72 -13.04
N LYS A 177 -5.77 -26.73 -13.26
CA LYS A 177 -6.43 -25.91 -14.29
C LYS A 177 -7.60 -25.16 -13.69
N GLU A 178 -7.69 -23.89 -14.06
CA GLU A 178 -8.79 -23.02 -13.66
C GLU A 178 -10.12 -23.53 -14.25
N GLU A 179 -11.11 -23.79 -13.40
CA GLU A 179 -12.48 -24.05 -13.83
C GLU A 179 -13.22 -22.71 -14.01
N LYS A 180 -13.03 -22.07 -15.17
CA LYS A 180 -13.57 -20.73 -15.47
C LYS A 180 -15.07 -20.58 -15.25
N LEU A 181 -15.83 -21.66 -15.41
CA LEU A 181 -17.29 -21.66 -15.17
C LEU A 181 -17.67 -21.50 -13.70
N VAL A 182 -16.72 -21.74 -12.77
CA VAL A 182 -16.97 -21.69 -11.32
C VAL A 182 -16.23 -20.52 -10.65
N THR A 183 -15.14 -20.07 -11.25
CA THR A 183 -14.22 -19.10 -10.61
C THR A 183 -14.33 -17.67 -11.14
N TRP A 184 -14.93 -17.47 -12.33
CA TRP A 184 -15.12 -16.12 -12.88
C TRP A 184 -16.55 -15.62 -12.60
N PRO A 185 -16.69 -14.32 -12.31
CA PRO A 185 -18.01 -13.73 -12.09
C PRO A 185 -18.90 -13.95 -13.32
N ASN A 186 -20.02 -14.57 -13.08
CA ASN A 186 -21.10 -14.77 -14.07
C ASN A 186 -21.82 -13.46 -14.33
#